data_cffa7df1e69528deef27391ddf5feaca
#
_entry.id   cffa7df1e69528deef27391ddf5feaca
#
_cell.length_a   1.000
_cell.length_b   1.000
_cell.length_c   1.000
_cell.angle_alpha   90.00
_cell.angle_beta   90.00
_cell.angle_gamma   90.00
#
_symmetry.space_group_name_H-M   'P 1'
#
loop_
_entity.id
_entity.type
_entity.pdbx_description
1 polymer ?
#
loop_
_entity_poly.entity_id
_entity_poly.type
_entity_poly.pdbx_seq_one_letter_code
_entity_poly.pdbx_strand_id
1 'polypeptide(L)'
;SGAKPLRVSTLRGYEIDIKMFCEYITDPRYPWLSECEARFSVAPRQVFHEDNSIVHVSEYEGDAARRPLTFDEVQALFDAADGLAARIRSRRRKGAVQAIRDAALLKCVYAFGLRRRETVMLDLVDLHRNAKLPHLDRFGALSVRHGKASRGGPSKRRTVLTVPEMEWISETLTHYLEEVRPALSSSSGSSSALWVTERGTRLSRRAANEAFCAARDAAGIDSSLDLHSLRHSYVTHLVEFDYPERFIQEQVGHSFSSTTAIYVGVSNEYRNRLLTRALHTRYGSDFEGAAR
;
A
#
# COMPACT_ATOMS: atom_id res chain seq x y z
N SER A 1 1.93 28.94 21.38
CA SER A 1 1.77 27.60 20.82
C SER A 1 1.57 27.71 19.30
N GLY A 2 2.66 27.57 18.52
CA GLY A 2 2.62 27.64 17.08
C GLY A 2 1.99 26.36 16.53
N ALA A 3 0.77 26.46 15.99
CA ALA A 3 0.15 25.36 15.27
C ALA A 3 1.04 25.01 14.05
N LYS A 4 1.37 23.75 13.90
CA LYS A 4 2.15 23.27 12.76
C LYS A 4 1.35 23.53 11.47
N PRO A 5 1.94 24.13 10.43
CA PRO A 5 1.20 24.41 9.20
C PRO A 5 0.62 23.12 8.60
N LEU A 6 -0.60 23.20 8.08
CA LEU A 6 -1.25 22.08 7.43
C LEU A 6 -0.49 21.70 6.15
N ARG A 7 -0.45 20.41 5.84
CA ARG A 7 0.10 19.95 4.56
C ARG A 7 -0.78 20.42 3.39
N VAL A 8 -0.17 20.68 2.23
CA VAL A 8 -0.88 21.13 1.02
C VAL A 8 -1.99 20.14 0.64
N SER A 9 -1.76 18.83 0.78
CA SER A 9 -2.77 17.80 0.56
C SER A 9 -3.99 17.91 1.48
N THR A 10 -3.79 18.31 2.74
CA THR A 10 -4.87 18.55 3.70
C THR A 10 -5.67 19.80 3.34
N LEU A 11 -4.97 20.89 2.98
CA LEU A 11 -5.61 22.13 2.51
C LEU A 11 -6.46 21.88 1.28
N ARG A 12 -5.92 21.12 0.32
CA ARG A 12 -6.68 20.72 -0.88
C ARG A 12 -7.89 19.85 -0.57
N GLY A 13 -7.78 18.95 0.43
CA GLY A 13 -8.94 18.18 0.90
C GLY A 13 -10.06 19.10 1.36
N TYR A 14 -9.74 20.09 2.19
CA TYR A 14 -10.71 21.10 2.65
C TYR A 14 -11.28 21.93 1.50
N GLU A 15 -10.44 22.34 0.55
CA GLU A 15 -10.88 23.06 -0.65
C GLU A 15 -11.91 22.25 -1.45
N ILE A 16 -11.63 20.97 -1.68
CA ILE A 16 -12.56 20.07 -2.38
C ILE A 16 -13.89 19.94 -1.63
N ASP A 17 -13.85 19.74 -0.31
CA ASP A 17 -15.04 19.59 0.51
C ASP A 17 -15.88 20.88 0.49
N ILE A 18 -15.25 22.06 0.61
CA ILE A 18 -15.95 23.35 0.54
C ILE A 18 -16.50 23.59 -0.88
N LYS A 19 -15.72 23.28 -1.93
CA LYS A 19 -16.17 23.39 -3.32
C LYS A 19 -17.41 22.54 -3.58
N MET A 20 -17.42 21.29 -3.13
CA MET A 20 -18.58 20.40 -3.25
C MET A 20 -19.80 20.95 -2.49
N PHE A 21 -19.59 21.53 -1.31
CA PHE A 21 -20.66 22.18 -0.55
C PHE A 21 -21.20 23.40 -1.30
N CYS A 22 -20.33 24.26 -1.84
CA CYS A 22 -20.76 25.41 -2.65
C CYS A 22 -21.51 24.97 -3.91
N GLU A 23 -21.03 23.92 -4.60
CA GLU A 23 -21.73 23.33 -5.75
C GLU A 23 -23.13 22.85 -5.36
N TYR A 24 -23.28 22.19 -4.20
CA TYR A 24 -24.58 21.72 -3.72
C TYR A 24 -25.56 22.85 -3.43
N ILE A 25 -25.12 23.92 -2.74
CA ILE A 25 -26.02 25.03 -2.39
C ILE A 25 -26.33 25.97 -3.58
N THR A 26 -25.53 25.93 -4.64
CA THR A 26 -25.76 26.71 -5.87
C THR A 26 -26.38 25.89 -6.98
N ASP A 27 -26.66 24.62 -6.79
CA ASP A 27 -27.26 23.74 -7.79
C ASP A 27 -28.75 24.05 -7.93
N PRO A 28 -29.24 24.46 -9.14
CA PRO A 28 -30.63 24.83 -9.35
C PRO A 28 -31.63 23.67 -9.19
N ARG A 29 -31.18 22.44 -9.09
CA ARG A 29 -32.01 21.27 -8.80
C ARG A 29 -32.53 21.25 -7.36
N TYR A 30 -31.95 22.07 -6.47
CA TYR A 30 -32.34 22.18 -5.07
C TYR A 30 -32.88 23.57 -4.75
N PRO A 31 -33.77 23.71 -3.76
CA PRO A 31 -34.42 24.98 -3.45
C PRO A 31 -33.53 26.00 -2.74
N TRP A 32 -32.25 25.73 -2.54
CA TRP A 32 -31.36 26.55 -1.73
C TRP A 32 -31.17 27.98 -2.24
N LEU A 33 -31.13 28.17 -3.56
CA LEU A 33 -31.02 29.48 -4.17
C LEU A 33 -32.22 30.34 -3.79
N SER A 34 -33.44 29.85 -4.03
CA SER A 34 -34.71 30.56 -3.75
C SER A 34 -34.93 30.77 -2.25
N GLU A 35 -34.56 29.77 -1.41
CA GLU A 35 -34.66 29.90 0.05
C GLU A 35 -33.74 30.97 0.62
N CYS A 36 -32.48 31.02 0.15
CA CYS A 36 -31.53 32.03 0.57
C CYS A 36 -31.92 33.42 0.11
N GLU A 37 -32.40 33.55 -1.13
CA GLU A 37 -32.87 34.82 -1.67
C GLU A 37 -34.10 35.35 -0.92
N ALA A 38 -35.06 34.45 -0.62
CA ALA A 38 -36.26 34.80 0.15
C ALA A 38 -35.93 35.21 1.61
N ARG A 39 -34.97 34.55 2.26
CA ARG A 39 -34.64 34.78 3.68
C ARG A 39 -33.63 35.88 3.90
N PHE A 40 -32.65 35.99 3.02
CA PHE A 40 -31.48 36.83 3.21
C PHE A 40 -31.31 37.91 2.12
N SER A 41 -32.20 37.91 1.10
CA SER A 41 -32.10 38.80 -0.07
C SER A 41 -30.79 38.67 -0.85
N VAL A 42 -30.09 37.53 -0.69
CA VAL A 42 -28.81 37.22 -1.34
C VAL A 42 -28.80 35.76 -1.77
N ALA A 43 -28.52 35.51 -3.05
CA ALA A 43 -28.32 34.16 -3.56
C ALA A 43 -26.88 33.66 -3.22
N PRO A 44 -26.73 32.39 -2.80
CA PRO A 44 -25.41 31.81 -2.61
C PRO A 44 -24.64 31.74 -3.94
N ARG A 45 -23.33 31.92 -3.89
CA ARG A 45 -22.45 31.88 -5.05
C ARG A 45 -21.34 30.89 -4.86
N GLN A 46 -20.90 30.27 -5.95
CA GLN A 46 -19.66 29.48 -5.96
C GLN A 46 -18.47 30.41 -5.72
N VAL A 47 -17.70 30.12 -4.69
CA VAL A 47 -16.52 30.93 -4.31
C VAL A 47 -15.23 30.40 -4.90
N PHE A 48 -15.24 29.18 -5.45
CA PHE A 48 -14.05 28.58 -6.07
C PHE A 48 -14.12 28.67 -7.59
N HIS A 49 -13.06 29.18 -8.20
CA HIS A 49 -12.83 29.27 -9.63
C HIS A 49 -11.39 28.87 -9.96
N GLU A 50 -11.04 28.81 -11.23
CA GLU A 50 -9.73 28.32 -11.67
C GLU A 50 -8.56 29.11 -11.08
N ASP A 51 -8.72 30.42 -10.91
CA ASP A 51 -7.62 31.30 -10.43
C ASP A 51 -7.40 31.23 -8.92
N ASN A 52 -8.36 30.76 -8.12
CA ASN A 52 -8.23 30.66 -6.66
C ASN A 52 -8.24 29.23 -6.14
N SER A 53 -8.28 28.25 -7.04
CA SER A 53 -8.19 26.83 -6.71
C SER A 53 -6.72 26.38 -6.75
N ILE A 54 -6.34 25.49 -5.82
CA ILE A 54 -5.00 24.91 -5.82
C ILE A 54 -4.83 24.10 -7.10
N VAL A 55 -4.00 24.60 -8.03
CA VAL A 55 -3.66 23.93 -9.28
C VAL A 55 -3.07 22.56 -8.98
N HIS A 56 -3.42 21.57 -9.78
CA HIS A 56 -3.01 20.19 -9.68
C HIS A 56 -1.50 20.05 -9.42
N VAL A 57 -1.10 20.00 -8.16
CA VAL A 57 0.13 19.34 -7.80
C VAL A 57 -0.18 17.86 -7.99
N SER A 58 0.41 17.21 -8.98
CA SER A 58 0.40 15.76 -9.08
C SER A 58 1.06 15.24 -7.81
N GLU A 59 0.24 14.98 -6.79
CA GLU A 59 0.74 14.34 -5.57
C GLU A 59 1.24 12.97 -5.97
N TYR A 60 2.55 12.87 -6.02
CA TYR A 60 3.27 11.65 -5.87
C TYR A 60 2.68 10.93 -4.63
N GLU A 61 2.16 9.71 -4.78
CA GLU A 61 1.72 8.89 -3.63
C GLU A 61 2.90 8.55 -2.69
N GLY A 62 4.14 8.85 -3.10
CA GLY A 62 5.35 8.86 -2.30
C GLY A 62 5.58 10.26 -1.72
N ASP A 63 5.29 10.43 -0.44
CA ASP A 63 5.92 11.50 0.34
C ASP A 63 7.44 11.35 0.12
N ALA A 64 8.14 12.39 -0.36
CA ALA A 64 9.59 12.36 -0.53
C ALA A 64 10.34 12.00 0.77
N ALA A 65 9.67 12.12 1.92
CA ALA A 65 10.14 11.63 3.22
C ALA A 65 9.98 10.10 3.42
N ARG A 66 9.30 9.37 2.52
CA ARG A 66 9.04 7.94 2.65
C ARG A 66 9.77 7.17 1.56
N ARG A 67 11.05 6.92 1.79
CA ARG A 67 11.82 6.06 0.91
C ARG A 67 11.32 4.59 0.95
N PRO A 68 11.56 3.79 -0.08
CA PRO A 68 11.41 2.34 0.01
C PRO A 68 12.44 1.77 1.02
N LEU A 69 12.14 0.61 1.59
CA LEU A 69 13.12 -0.22 2.28
C LEU A 69 14.01 -0.88 1.22
N THR A 70 15.28 -1.04 1.54
CA THR A 70 16.20 -1.89 0.77
C THR A 70 15.83 -3.37 0.94
N PHE A 71 16.40 -4.26 0.13
CA PHE A 71 16.22 -5.71 0.30
C PHE A 71 16.66 -6.18 1.69
N ASP A 72 17.81 -5.70 2.17
CA ASP A 72 18.33 -6.04 3.49
C ASP A 72 17.41 -5.54 4.61
N GLU A 73 16.85 -4.33 4.48
CA GLU A 73 15.89 -3.80 5.46
C GLU A 73 14.56 -4.57 5.44
N VAL A 74 14.08 -5.02 4.27
CA VAL A 74 12.90 -5.89 4.18
C VAL A 74 13.17 -7.23 4.85
N GLN A 75 14.33 -7.84 4.62
CA GLN A 75 14.74 -9.09 5.26
C GLN A 75 14.84 -8.90 6.78
N ALA A 76 15.53 -7.87 7.25
CA ALA A 76 15.66 -7.57 8.68
C ALA A 76 14.30 -7.32 9.35
N LEU A 77 13.37 -6.65 8.65
CA LEU A 77 12.00 -6.45 9.13
C LEU A 77 11.26 -7.79 9.30
N PHE A 78 11.39 -8.71 8.34
CA PHE A 78 10.74 -10.02 8.40
C PHE A 78 11.34 -10.91 9.49
N ASP A 79 12.68 -10.94 9.60
CA ASP A 79 13.37 -11.67 10.66
C ASP A 79 13.00 -11.16 12.05
N ALA A 80 12.88 -9.84 12.20
CA ALA A 80 12.41 -9.22 13.43
C ALA A 80 10.96 -9.58 13.74
N ALA A 81 10.08 -9.57 12.73
CA ALA A 81 8.66 -9.93 12.88
C ALA A 81 8.50 -11.40 13.27
N ASP A 82 9.19 -12.32 12.60
CA ASP A 82 9.18 -13.75 12.91
C ASP A 82 9.74 -14.01 14.33
N GLY A 83 10.81 -13.30 14.69
CA GLY A 83 11.43 -13.41 16.03
C GLY A 83 10.55 -12.87 17.17
N LEU A 84 9.55 -12.02 16.91
CA LEU A 84 8.67 -11.47 17.95
C LEU A 84 7.88 -12.57 18.68
N ALA A 85 7.36 -13.56 17.97
CA ALA A 85 6.61 -14.67 18.56
C ALA A 85 7.48 -15.49 19.52
N ALA A 86 8.72 -15.78 19.13
CA ALA A 86 9.67 -16.50 19.97
C ALA A 86 10.04 -15.70 21.23
N ARG A 87 10.28 -14.39 21.09
CA ARG A 87 10.55 -13.48 22.24
C ARG A 87 9.37 -13.38 23.19
N ILE A 88 8.14 -13.37 22.70
CA ILE A 88 6.92 -13.34 23.53
C ILE A 88 6.79 -14.66 24.29
N ARG A 89 7.00 -15.81 23.64
CA ARG A 89 6.96 -17.14 24.26
C ARG A 89 8.03 -17.29 25.37
N SER A 90 9.26 -16.89 25.10
CA SER A 90 10.37 -16.98 26.07
C SER A 90 10.08 -16.16 27.35
N ARG A 91 9.34 -15.06 27.22
CA ARG A 91 8.91 -14.20 28.34
C ARG A 91 7.61 -14.67 28.99
N ARG A 92 7.06 -15.82 28.60
CA ARG A 92 5.77 -16.38 29.06
C ARG A 92 4.60 -15.38 28.95
N ARG A 93 4.63 -14.50 27.94
CA ARG A 93 3.57 -13.52 27.68
C ARG A 93 2.57 -14.05 26.66
N LYS A 94 1.31 -13.59 26.78
CA LYS A 94 0.29 -13.80 25.74
C LYS A 94 0.66 -13.00 24.49
N GLY A 95 0.22 -13.46 23.30
CA GLY A 95 0.38 -12.69 22.06
C GLY A 95 1.31 -13.31 21.00
N ALA A 96 1.84 -14.51 21.26
CA ALA A 96 2.74 -15.18 20.29
C ALA A 96 2.01 -15.53 18.97
N VAL A 97 0.75 -15.98 19.05
CA VAL A 97 -0.05 -16.34 17.86
C VAL A 97 -0.37 -15.08 17.04
N GLN A 98 -0.68 -13.96 17.72
CA GLN A 98 -0.86 -12.67 17.07
C GLN A 98 0.41 -12.18 16.36
N ALA A 99 1.58 -12.36 16.99
CA ALA A 99 2.84 -11.97 16.38
C ALA A 99 3.14 -12.77 15.10
N ILE A 100 2.78 -14.06 15.05
CA ILE A 100 2.92 -14.87 13.83
C ILE A 100 1.94 -14.38 12.74
N ARG A 101 0.68 -14.09 13.08
CA ARG A 101 -0.26 -13.45 12.17
C ARG A 101 0.29 -12.15 11.63
N ASP A 102 0.84 -11.30 12.49
CA ASP A 102 1.36 -9.98 12.13
C ASP A 102 2.56 -10.11 11.19
N ALA A 103 3.46 -11.05 11.42
CA ALA A 103 4.55 -11.36 10.49
C ALA A 103 4.02 -11.79 9.10
N ALA A 104 3.03 -12.70 9.06
CA ALA A 104 2.42 -13.12 7.81
C ALA A 104 1.72 -11.97 7.08
N LEU A 105 1.04 -11.06 7.82
CA LEU A 105 0.42 -9.86 7.27
C LEU A 105 1.45 -8.94 6.62
N LEU A 106 2.57 -8.65 7.28
CA LEU A 106 3.63 -7.78 6.75
C LEU A 106 4.25 -8.35 5.47
N LYS A 107 4.51 -9.65 5.47
CA LYS A 107 4.99 -10.39 4.30
C LYS A 107 3.99 -10.31 3.14
N CYS A 108 2.68 -10.47 3.43
CA CYS A 108 1.62 -10.33 2.43
C CYS A 108 1.51 -8.90 1.87
N VAL A 109 1.66 -7.87 2.71
CA VAL A 109 1.68 -6.47 2.26
C VAL A 109 2.78 -6.23 1.25
N TYR A 110 3.98 -6.73 1.53
CA TYR A 110 5.12 -6.60 0.64
C TYR A 110 4.95 -7.44 -0.64
N ALA A 111 4.62 -8.72 -0.51
CA ALA A 111 4.55 -9.64 -1.66
C ALA A 111 3.50 -9.25 -2.72
N PHE A 112 2.46 -8.52 -2.33
CA PHE A 112 1.38 -8.08 -3.22
C PHE A 112 1.27 -6.55 -3.35
N GLY A 113 2.17 -5.78 -2.78
CA GLY A 113 2.17 -4.31 -2.85
C GLY A 113 0.88 -3.67 -2.35
N LEU A 114 0.31 -4.14 -1.26
CA LEU A 114 -1.02 -3.76 -0.78
C LEU A 114 -1.02 -2.42 -0.03
N ARG A 115 -2.11 -1.65 -0.19
CA ARG A 115 -2.38 -0.53 0.71
C ARG A 115 -2.91 -1.04 2.05
N ARG A 116 -2.66 -0.33 3.14
CA ARG A 116 -3.13 -0.69 4.49
C ARG A 116 -4.63 -1.06 4.55
N ARG A 117 -5.50 -0.28 3.87
CA ARG A 117 -6.93 -0.58 3.81
C ARG A 117 -7.20 -1.86 3.02
N GLU A 118 -6.53 -2.04 1.90
CA GLU A 118 -6.68 -3.22 1.05
C GLU A 118 -6.32 -4.47 1.85
N THR A 119 -5.19 -4.45 2.56
CA THR A 119 -4.72 -5.57 3.38
C THR A 119 -5.76 -6.05 4.40
N VAL A 120 -6.29 -5.13 5.23
CA VAL A 120 -7.23 -5.52 6.28
C VAL A 120 -8.62 -5.90 5.75
N MET A 121 -8.94 -5.48 4.52
CA MET A 121 -10.22 -5.79 3.88
C MET A 121 -10.21 -7.08 3.05
N LEU A 122 -9.08 -7.79 2.97
CA LEU A 122 -9.01 -9.10 2.31
C LEU A 122 -9.92 -10.12 3.01
N ASP A 123 -10.55 -10.94 2.19
CA ASP A 123 -11.29 -12.12 2.60
C ASP A 123 -10.62 -13.40 2.06
N LEU A 124 -11.00 -14.54 2.60
CA LEU A 124 -10.48 -15.84 2.14
C LEU A 124 -10.78 -16.12 0.66
N VAL A 125 -11.92 -15.60 0.17
CA VAL A 125 -12.34 -15.72 -1.23
C VAL A 125 -11.53 -14.86 -2.21
N ASP A 126 -10.66 -14.00 -1.71
CA ASP A 126 -9.82 -13.15 -2.55
C ASP A 126 -8.54 -13.85 -3.03
N LEU A 127 -8.24 -15.04 -2.50
CA LEU A 127 -7.10 -15.86 -2.90
C LEU A 127 -7.50 -16.76 -4.07
N HIS A 128 -6.73 -16.72 -5.17
CA HIS A 128 -7.07 -17.43 -6.40
C HIS A 128 -5.89 -18.19 -6.99
N ARG A 129 -6.22 -19.26 -7.69
CA ARG A 129 -5.28 -20.00 -8.52
C ARG A 129 -4.87 -19.18 -9.74
N ASN A 130 -3.62 -19.38 -10.16
CA ASN A 130 -3.12 -18.87 -11.43
C ASN A 130 -2.72 -20.08 -12.29
N ALA A 131 -3.35 -20.24 -13.45
CA ALA A 131 -3.06 -21.36 -14.35
C ALA A 131 -1.60 -21.40 -14.85
N LYS A 132 -0.90 -20.28 -14.79
CA LYS A 132 0.53 -20.21 -15.15
C LYS A 132 1.46 -20.62 -14.00
N LEU A 133 0.97 -20.64 -12.76
CA LEU A 133 1.71 -20.99 -11.54
C LEU A 133 0.90 -22.03 -10.72
N PRO A 134 0.66 -23.24 -11.27
CA PRO A 134 -0.22 -24.23 -10.64
C PRO A 134 0.31 -24.71 -9.28
N HIS A 135 1.62 -24.68 -9.07
CA HIS A 135 2.27 -25.07 -7.81
C HIS A 135 1.96 -24.14 -6.64
N LEU A 136 1.52 -22.90 -6.91
CA LEU A 136 1.12 -21.94 -5.86
C LEU A 136 -0.33 -22.15 -5.38
N ASP A 137 -1.08 -23.10 -5.96
CA ASP A 137 -2.48 -23.33 -5.65
C ASP A 137 -3.29 -22.03 -5.60
N ARG A 138 -4.00 -21.76 -4.51
CA ARG A 138 -4.82 -20.56 -4.30
C ARG A 138 -4.02 -19.26 -4.05
N PHE A 139 -2.71 -19.32 -4.02
CA PHE A 139 -1.84 -18.17 -3.77
C PHE A 139 -1.20 -17.60 -5.05
N GLY A 140 -1.60 -18.09 -6.23
CA GLY A 140 -1.08 -17.59 -7.50
C GLY A 140 -1.59 -16.21 -7.91
N ALA A 141 -2.72 -15.76 -7.35
CA ALA A 141 -3.28 -14.44 -7.58
C ALA A 141 -4.12 -13.96 -6.39
N LEU A 142 -4.25 -12.64 -6.23
CA LEU A 142 -5.00 -11.98 -5.16
C LEU A 142 -5.97 -10.96 -5.74
N SER A 143 -7.27 -11.05 -5.42
CA SER A 143 -8.27 -10.05 -5.79
C SER A 143 -8.32 -8.91 -4.78
N VAL A 144 -7.99 -7.70 -5.20
CA VAL A 144 -8.11 -6.49 -4.38
C VAL A 144 -9.43 -5.79 -4.72
N ARG A 145 -10.45 -5.98 -3.87
CA ARG A 145 -11.80 -5.43 -4.09
C ARG A 145 -12.03 -4.04 -3.52
N HIS A 146 -11.21 -3.62 -2.56
CA HIS A 146 -11.40 -2.41 -1.76
C HIS A 146 -10.31 -1.35 -2.04
N GLY A 147 -9.97 -1.13 -3.31
CA GLY A 147 -9.05 -0.09 -3.73
C GLY A 147 -9.54 1.33 -3.42
N LYS A 148 -8.71 2.34 -3.70
CA LYS A 148 -9.08 3.75 -3.54
C LYS A 148 -10.22 4.09 -4.52
N ALA A 149 -11.37 4.53 -4.01
CA ALA A 149 -12.42 5.12 -4.83
C ALA A 149 -11.98 6.50 -5.34
N SER A 150 -12.39 6.88 -6.54
CA SER A 150 -12.18 8.23 -7.05
C SER A 150 -13.52 8.95 -7.20
N ARG A 151 -13.62 10.17 -6.69
CA ARG A 151 -14.76 11.10 -6.88
C ARG A 151 -16.15 10.48 -6.59
N GLY A 152 -16.29 9.76 -5.46
CA GLY A 152 -17.56 9.14 -5.08
C GLY A 152 -17.94 7.89 -5.87
N GLY A 153 -17.10 7.45 -6.80
CA GLY A 153 -17.30 6.21 -7.55
C GLY A 153 -17.01 4.94 -6.73
N PRO A 154 -17.32 3.76 -7.27
CA PRO A 154 -17.03 2.49 -6.61
C PRO A 154 -15.52 2.28 -6.43
N SER A 155 -15.16 1.50 -5.41
CA SER A 155 -13.77 1.10 -5.19
C SER A 155 -13.19 0.40 -6.42
N LYS A 156 -12.02 0.84 -6.87
CA LYS A 156 -11.33 0.18 -7.99
C LYS A 156 -10.94 -1.24 -7.58
N ARG A 157 -11.26 -2.19 -8.44
CA ARG A 157 -10.89 -3.60 -8.29
C ARG A 157 -9.70 -3.90 -9.17
N ARG A 158 -8.81 -4.78 -8.71
CA ARG A 158 -7.70 -5.32 -9.51
C ARG A 158 -7.35 -6.72 -9.05
N THR A 159 -6.70 -7.47 -9.91
CA THR A 159 -6.03 -8.72 -9.55
C THR A 159 -4.54 -8.47 -9.49
N VAL A 160 -3.90 -8.91 -8.40
CA VAL A 160 -2.45 -8.89 -8.23
C VAL A 160 -1.96 -10.31 -8.43
N LEU A 161 -1.00 -10.50 -9.33
CA LEU A 161 -0.39 -11.80 -9.58
C LEU A 161 0.81 -12.00 -8.66
N THR A 162 0.98 -13.19 -8.17
CA THR A 162 2.23 -13.57 -7.48
C THR A 162 3.35 -13.65 -8.53
N VAL A 163 4.42 -12.92 -8.30
CA VAL A 163 5.60 -12.96 -9.16
C VAL A 163 6.59 -14.00 -8.63
N PRO A 164 7.47 -14.57 -9.48
CA PRO A 164 8.43 -15.61 -9.07
C PRO A 164 9.25 -15.24 -7.83
N GLU A 165 9.72 -14.00 -7.74
CA GLU A 165 10.53 -13.51 -6.62
C GLU A 165 9.76 -13.47 -5.29
N MET A 166 8.43 -13.59 -5.35
CA MET A 166 7.53 -13.56 -4.18
C MET A 166 6.81 -14.90 -3.94
N GLU A 167 7.20 -16.00 -4.59
CA GLU A 167 6.55 -17.32 -4.44
C GLU A 167 6.61 -17.87 -3.01
N TRP A 168 7.62 -17.48 -2.24
CA TRP A 168 7.76 -17.81 -0.81
C TRP A 168 6.54 -17.40 0.04
N ILE A 169 5.69 -16.47 -0.44
CA ILE A 169 4.48 -16.06 0.27
C ILE A 169 3.47 -17.19 0.41
N SER A 170 3.50 -18.18 -0.50
CA SER A 170 2.59 -19.34 -0.46
C SER A 170 2.77 -20.15 0.82
N GLU A 171 4.00 -20.43 1.24
CA GLU A 171 4.31 -21.14 2.48
C GLU A 171 3.85 -20.34 3.71
N THR A 172 4.13 -19.02 3.71
CA THR A 172 3.72 -18.12 4.79
C THR A 172 2.20 -18.11 4.96
N LEU A 173 1.45 -18.01 3.85
CA LEU A 173 -0.01 -17.97 3.89
C LEU A 173 -0.61 -19.35 4.19
N THR A 174 0.00 -20.44 3.74
CA THR A 174 -0.41 -21.80 4.10
C THR A 174 -0.30 -22.00 5.61
N HIS A 175 0.87 -21.74 6.19
CA HIS A 175 1.06 -21.83 7.64
C HIS A 175 0.08 -20.95 8.41
N TYR A 176 -0.11 -19.71 7.95
CA TYR A 176 -1.08 -18.81 8.59
C TYR A 176 -2.50 -19.37 8.56
N LEU A 177 -2.96 -19.87 7.41
CA LEU A 177 -4.34 -20.33 7.23
C LEU A 177 -4.62 -21.66 7.91
N GLU A 178 -3.65 -22.57 7.97
CA GLU A 178 -3.82 -23.91 8.49
C GLU A 178 -3.57 -24.02 9.99
N GLU A 179 -2.62 -23.25 10.52
CA GLU A 179 -2.22 -23.36 11.92
C GLU A 179 -2.57 -22.13 12.77
N VAL A 180 -2.28 -20.92 12.26
CA VAL A 180 -2.37 -19.70 13.06
C VAL A 180 -3.79 -19.15 13.14
N ARG A 181 -4.45 -19.04 11.98
CA ARG A 181 -5.80 -18.49 11.89
C ARG A 181 -6.84 -19.30 12.67
N PRO A 182 -6.86 -20.64 12.62
CA PRO A 182 -7.76 -21.44 13.46
C PRO A 182 -7.57 -21.21 14.95
N ALA A 183 -6.31 -21.06 15.41
CA ALA A 183 -6.00 -20.78 16.81
C ALA A 183 -6.50 -19.40 17.29
N LEU A 184 -6.66 -18.43 16.38
CA LEU A 184 -7.23 -17.11 16.66
C LEU A 184 -8.76 -17.09 16.61
N SER A 185 -9.37 -17.92 15.76
CA SER A 185 -10.82 -17.87 15.50
C SER A 185 -11.64 -18.93 16.24
N SER A 186 -11.04 -19.70 17.12
CA SER A 186 -11.68 -20.81 17.85
C SER A 186 -12.88 -20.42 18.73
N SER A 187 -13.03 -19.14 19.07
CA SER A 187 -14.05 -18.66 20.01
C SER A 187 -15.26 -17.96 19.37
N SER A 188 -15.24 -17.68 18.07
CA SER A 188 -16.31 -16.93 17.41
C SER A 188 -16.49 -17.43 15.99
N GLY A 189 -17.74 -17.49 15.55
CA GLY A 189 -18.15 -18.06 14.27
C GLY A 189 -17.31 -17.68 13.05
N SER A 190 -17.53 -18.36 11.95
CA SER A 190 -16.77 -18.25 10.70
C SER A 190 -16.69 -16.82 10.14
N SER A 191 -15.60 -16.11 10.42
CA SER A 191 -15.30 -14.84 9.77
C SER A 191 -14.77 -15.08 8.35
N SER A 192 -15.28 -14.36 7.34
CA SER A 192 -14.75 -14.37 5.98
C SER A 192 -13.39 -13.68 5.88
N ALA A 193 -13.04 -12.83 6.86
CA ALA A 193 -11.81 -12.04 6.84
C ALA A 193 -10.57 -12.92 6.79
N LEU A 194 -9.61 -12.55 5.92
CA LEU A 194 -8.30 -13.19 5.90
C LEU A 194 -7.58 -12.97 7.24
N TRP A 195 -7.49 -11.73 7.69
CA TRP A 195 -6.79 -11.34 8.91
C TRP A 195 -7.77 -11.17 10.07
N VAL A 196 -7.63 -11.99 11.09
CA VAL A 196 -8.53 -12.01 12.26
C VAL A 196 -7.80 -11.67 13.55
N THR A 197 -8.55 -11.07 14.49
CA THR A 197 -8.12 -10.84 15.88
C THR A 197 -8.32 -12.11 16.71
N GLU A 198 -7.86 -12.13 17.97
CA GLU A 198 -8.15 -13.20 18.96
C GLU A 198 -9.66 -13.41 19.18
N ARG A 199 -10.48 -12.42 18.89
CA ARG A 199 -11.94 -12.51 19.00
C ARG A 199 -12.60 -12.99 17.71
N GLY A 200 -11.81 -13.45 16.70
CA GLY A 200 -12.30 -13.88 15.40
C GLY A 200 -12.85 -12.75 14.53
N THR A 201 -12.73 -11.49 14.94
CA THR A 201 -13.18 -10.33 14.14
C THR A 201 -12.07 -9.86 13.19
N ARG A 202 -12.46 -9.13 12.13
CA ARG A 202 -11.53 -8.54 11.18
C ARG A 202 -10.51 -7.63 11.87
N LEU A 203 -9.24 -7.73 11.48
CA LEU A 203 -8.16 -6.88 11.98
C LEU A 203 -8.38 -5.42 11.58
N SER A 204 -8.09 -4.49 12.48
CA SER A 204 -8.20 -3.05 12.21
C SER A 204 -6.98 -2.50 11.46
N ARG A 205 -7.16 -1.37 10.76
CA ARG A 205 -6.06 -0.65 10.11
C ARG A 205 -5.00 -0.16 11.10
N ARG A 206 -5.43 0.16 12.32
CA ARG A 206 -4.53 0.58 13.40
C ARG A 206 -3.64 -0.59 13.83
N ALA A 207 -4.22 -1.76 14.09
CA ALA A 207 -3.48 -2.95 14.48
C ALA A 207 -2.45 -3.39 13.41
N ALA A 208 -2.80 -3.31 12.11
CA ALA A 208 -1.85 -3.58 11.03
C ALA A 208 -0.66 -2.61 11.02
N ASN A 209 -0.89 -1.33 11.34
CA ASN A 209 0.19 -0.36 11.45
C ASN A 209 1.04 -0.57 12.72
N GLU A 210 0.41 -0.92 13.84
CA GLU A 210 1.10 -1.27 15.09
C GLU A 210 2.01 -2.49 14.90
N ALA A 211 1.56 -3.50 14.13
CA ALA A 211 2.38 -4.66 13.78
C ALA A 211 3.64 -4.26 13.01
N PHE A 212 3.51 -3.36 12.02
CA PHE A 212 4.66 -2.84 11.27
C PHE A 212 5.62 -2.07 12.21
N CYS A 213 5.11 -1.15 13.01
CA CYS A 213 5.94 -0.36 13.93
C CYS A 213 6.71 -1.27 14.89
N ALA A 214 6.07 -2.30 15.45
CA ALA A 214 6.72 -3.24 16.36
C ALA A 214 7.86 -4.02 15.69
N ALA A 215 7.68 -4.47 14.46
CA ALA A 215 8.71 -5.15 13.68
C ALA A 215 9.84 -4.20 13.26
N ARG A 216 9.50 -3.01 12.76
CA ARG A 216 10.43 -1.94 12.38
C ARG A 216 11.34 -1.56 13.54
N ASP A 217 10.75 -1.27 14.71
CA ASP A 217 11.50 -0.87 15.90
C ASP A 217 12.38 -2.00 16.41
N ALA A 218 11.92 -3.26 16.31
CA ALA A 218 12.71 -4.44 16.68
C ALA A 218 13.86 -4.72 15.69
N ALA A 219 13.73 -4.32 14.44
CA ALA A 219 14.77 -4.41 13.41
C ALA A 219 15.74 -3.21 13.41
N GLY A 220 15.48 -2.16 14.21
CA GLY A 220 16.28 -0.94 14.22
C GLY A 220 16.17 -0.09 12.93
N ILE A 221 15.08 -0.25 12.18
CA ILE A 221 14.82 0.48 10.94
C ILE A 221 14.28 1.88 11.28
N ASP A 222 14.56 2.86 10.39
CA ASP A 222 14.17 4.26 10.52
C ASP A 222 12.70 4.42 10.92
N SER A 223 12.48 5.13 12.02
CA SER A 223 11.16 5.38 12.61
C SER A 223 10.22 6.22 11.72
N SER A 224 10.74 6.92 10.72
CA SER A 224 9.95 7.66 9.74
C SER A 224 9.20 6.77 8.76
N LEU A 225 9.62 5.51 8.59
CA LEU A 225 8.99 4.54 7.69
C LEU A 225 7.73 3.96 8.32
N ASP A 226 6.70 3.80 7.51
CA ASP A 226 5.41 3.21 7.90
C ASP A 226 5.04 2.00 7.03
N LEU A 227 3.90 1.37 7.32
CA LEU A 227 3.43 0.20 6.58
C LEU A 227 3.34 0.44 5.06
N HIS A 228 3.10 1.69 4.63
CA HIS A 228 3.03 2.02 3.21
C HIS A 228 4.40 1.93 2.51
N SER A 229 5.48 2.07 3.26
CA SER A 229 6.84 1.91 2.75
C SER A 229 7.09 0.50 2.17
N LEU A 230 6.43 -0.55 2.71
CA LEU A 230 6.50 -1.90 2.12
C LEU A 230 5.93 -1.95 0.69
N ARG A 231 4.85 -1.21 0.44
CA ARG A 231 4.32 -1.09 -0.93
C ARG A 231 5.25 -0.30 -1.84
N HIS A 232 5.89 0.74 -1.34
CA HIS A 232 6.92 1.46 -2.09
C HIS A 232 8.08 0.53 -2.43
N SER A 233 8.54 -0.27 -1.45
CA SER A 233 9.58 -1.28 -1.67
C SER A 233 9.17 -2.30 -2.74
N TYR A 234 7.94 -2.82 -2.70
CA TYR A 234 7.43 -3.73 -3.73
C TYR A 234 7.54 -3.12 -5.15
N VAL A 235 7.07 -1.85 -5.31
CA VAL A 235 7.14 -1.16 -6.60
C VAL A 235 8.58 -0.99 -7.07
N THR A 236 9.47 -0.51 -6.18
CA THR A 236 10.88 -0.29 -6.48
C THR A 236 11.58 -1.61 -6.84
N HIS A 237 11.34 -2.67 -6.08
CA HIS A 237 11.96 -3.96 -6.30
C HIS A 237 11.45 -4.64 -7.57
N LEU A 238 10.17 -4.46 -7.96
CA LEU A 238 9.70 -4.92 -9.28
C LEU A 238 10.40 -4.21 -10.43
N VAL A 239 10.70 -2.90 -10.29
CA VAL A 239 11.53 -2.18 -11.27
C VAL A 239 12.94 -2.79 -11.32
N GLU A 240 13.52 -3.08 -10.16
CA GLU A 240 14.86 -3.68 -10.05
C GLU A 240 14.92 -5.12 -10.58
N PHE A 241 13.80 -5.83 -10.61
CA PHE A 241 13.63 -7.13 -11.29
C PHE A 241 13.31 -7.01 -12.78
N ASP A 242 13.42 -5.80 -13.36
CA ASP A 242 13.18 -5.52 -14.78
C ASP A 242 11.71 -5.77 -15.24
N TYR A 243 10.72 -5.70 -14.34
CA TYR A 243 9.31 -5.78 -14.75
C TYR A 243 8.90 -4.53 -15.53
N PRO A 244 8.11 -4.67 -16.61
CA PRO A 244 7.59 -3.53 -17.36
C PRO A 244 6.74 -2.61 -16.51
N GLU A 245 6.88 -1.29 -16.67
CA GLU A 245 6.14 -0.27 -15.92
C GLU A 245 4.63 -0.52 -15.93
N ARG A 246 4.08 -0.87 -17.10
CA ARG A 246 2.65 -1.17 -17.25
C ARG A 246 2.21 -2.32 -16.35
N PHE A 247 3.01 -3.39 -16.26
CA PHE A 247 2.74 -4.50 -15.37
C PHE A 247 2.72 -4.03 -13.92
N ILE A 248 3.72 -3.24 -13.50
CA ILE A 248 3.80 -2.70 -12.14
C ILE A 248 2.59 -1.82 -11.83
N GLN A 249 2.17 -0.95 -12.76
CA GLN A 249 0.98 -0.11 -12.60
C GLN A 249 -0.31 -0.93 -12.42
N GLU A 250 -0.48 -2.00 -13.20
CA GLU A 250 -1.62 -2.92 -13.09
C GLU A 250 -1.61 -3.64 -11.73
N GLN A 251 -0.44 -4.15 -11.29
CA GLN A 251 -0.27 -4.81 -10.00
C GLN A 251 -0.69 -3.90 -8.83
N VAL A 252 -0.26 -2.65 -8.83
CA VAL A 252 -0.54 -1.74 -7.72
C VAL A 252 -1.80 -0.88 -7.89
N GLY A 253 -2.40 -0.87 -9.08
CA GLY A 253 -3.63 -0.12 -9.36
C GLY A 253 -3.40 1.39 -9.29
N HIS A 254 -2.35 1.89 -9.93
CA HIS A 254 -2.12 3.32 -10.12
C HIS A 254 -3.02 3.86 -11.22
N SER A 255 -3.70 4.97 -10.95
CA SER A 255 -4.65 5.59 -11.90
C SER A 255 -4.02 6.58 -12.84
N PHE A 256 -2.79 7.01 -12.56
CA PHE A 256 -2.06 8.00 -13.32
C PHE A 256 -0.59 7.57 -13.46
N SER A 257 -0.10 7.67 -14.68
CA SER A 257 1.30 7.49 -15.04
C SER A 257 2.12 8.70 -14.57
N SER A 258 2.51 8.76 -13.32
CA SER A 258 3.71 9.54 -12.99
C SER A 258 4.90 8.60 -13.13
N THR A 259 5.31 8.38 -14.36
CA THR A 259 6.43 7.52 -14.79
C THR A 259 7.71 7.81 -14.00
N THR A 260 7.95 9.06 -13.71
CA THR A 260 9.11 9.53 -12.93
C THR A 260 9.09 9.03 -11.49
N ALA A 261 7.92 8.77 -10.94
CA ALA A 261 7.75 8.41 -9.53
C ALA A 261 8.11 6.95 -9.23
N ILE A 262 8.01 6.04 -10.20
CA ILE A 262 8.36 4.62 -10.02
C ILE A 262 9.87 4.46 -9.83
N TYR A 263 10.67 5.31 -10.47
CA TYR A 263 12.13 5.21 -10.47
C TYR A 263 12.85 6.03 -9.38
N VAL A 264 12.12 6.76 -8.54
CA VAL A 264 12.75 7.65 -7.52
C VAL A 264 13.47 6.88 -6.42
N GLY A 265 13.10 5.64 -6.15
CA GLY A 265 13.66 4.84 -5.07
C GLY A 265 14.63 3.73 -5.49
N VAL A 266 14.93 3.59 -6.80
CA VAL A 266 15.80 2.50 -7.28
C VAL A 266 17.24 2.66 -6.82
N SER A 267 17.90 1.52 -6.54
CA SER A 267 19.29 1.47 -6.04
C SER A 267 20.28 2.01 -7.07
N ASN A 268 21.44 2.46 -6.58
CA ASN A 268 22.56 2.86 -7.45
C ASN A 268 23.08 1.67 -8.27
N GLU A 269 23.03 0.46 -7.72
CA GLU A 269 23.42 -0.76 -8.42
C GLU A 269 22.52 -1.02 -9.65
N TYR A 270 21.20 -0.87 -9.50
CA TYR A 270 20.28 -0.98 -10.63
C TYR A 270 20.55 0.08 -11.72
N ARG A 271 20.79 1.33 -11.30
CA ARG A 271 21.15 2.41 -12.24
C ARG A 271 22.43 2.10 -13.00
N ASN A 272 23.45 1.61 -12.31
CA ASN A 272 24.71 1.20 -12.93
C ASN A 272 24.51 0.02 -13.89
N ARG A 273 23.68 -0.98 -13.50
CA ARG A 273 23.35 -2.12 -14.37
C ARG A 273 22.65 -1.66 -15.64
N LEU A 274 21.69 -0.73 -15.55
CA LEU A 274 21.02 -0.15 -16.72
C LEU A 274 22.01 0.61 -17.61
N LEU A 275 22.90 1.41 -17.01
CA LEU A 275 23.94 2.14 -17.75
C LEU A 275 24.86 1.18 -18.48
N THR A 276 25.35 0.15 -17.79
CA THR A 276 26.21 -0.88 -18.39
C THR A 276 25.51 -1.57 -19.56
N ARG A 277 24.22 -1.98 -19.38
CA ARG A 277 23.43 -2.58 -20.47
C ARG A 277 23.30 -1.64 -21.67
N ALA A 278 23.00 -0.35 -21.42
CA ALA A 278 22.89 0.64 -22.49
C ALA A 278 24.23 0.87 -23.22
N LEU A 279 25.35 0.89 -22.50
CA LEU A 279 26.69 1.00 -23.06
C LEU A 279 27.05 -0.23 -23.91
N HIS A 280 26.78 -1.44 -23.43
CA HIS A 280 26.96 -2.67 -24.20
C HIS A 280 26.11 -2.68 -25.50
N THR A 281 24.86 -2.24 -25.41
CA THR A 281 23.98 -2.15 -26.58
C THR A 281 24.49 -1.17 -27.61
N ARG A 282 25.13 -0.06 -27.17
CA ARG A 282 25.59 1.02 -28.06
C ARG A 282 27.00 0.81 -28.60
N TYR A 283 27.88 0.22 -27.80
CA TYR A 283 29.33 0.14 -28.12
C TYR A 283 29.85 -1.30 -28.22
N GLY A 284 28.99 -2.32 -28.05
CA GLY A 284 29.39 -3.73 -28.08
C GLY A 284 30.26 -4.14 -26.91
N SER A 285 30.88 -5.33 -27.01
CA SER A 285 31.75 -5.91 -25.97
C SER A 285 33.09 -5.17 -25.77
N ASP A 286 33.41 -4.19 -26.61
CA ASP A 286 34.69 -3.44 -26.53
C ASP A 286 34.77 -2.50 -25.33
N PHE A 287 33.64 -2.35 -24.59
CA PHE A 287 33.57 -1.47 -23.41
C PHE A 287 34.26 -2.05 -22.15
N GLU A 288 34.45 -3.36 -22.04
CA GLU A 288 35.09 -3.98 -20.87
C GLU A 288 36.59 -3.71 -20.75
N GLY A 289 37.22 -3.24 -21.83
CA GLY A 289 38.67 -2.95 -21.88
C GLY A 289 39.08 -1.60 -21.29
N ALA A 290 38.17 -0.65 -21.07
CA ALA A 290 38.49 0.74 -20.69
C ALA A 290 38.35 1.04 -19.19
N ALA A 291 37.95 0.07 -18.37
CA ALA A 291 37.73 0.21 -16.93
C ALA A 291 38.75 -0.52 -16.06
N ARG A 292 40.01 -0.70 -16.58
CA ARG A 292 41.14 -1.16 -15.78
C ARG A 292 42.16 -0.06 -15.53
#